data_f1d9fc4223e54541c8c672b69c8f3c7c
#
_entry.id   f1d9fc4223e54541c8c672b69c8f3c7c
#
_cell.length_a   1.000
_cell.length_b   1.000
_cell.length_c   1.000
_cell.angle_alpha   90.00
_cell.angle_beta   90.00
_cell.angle_gamma   90.00
#
_symmetry.space_group_name_H-M   'P 1'
#
loop_
_entity.id
_entity.type
_entity.pdbx_description
1 polymer ?
#
loop_
_entity_poly.entity_id
_entity_poly.type
_entity_poly.pdbx_seq_one_letter_code
_entity_poly.pdbx_strand_id
1 'polypeptide(L)'
;RRGFLPEAIKEFVLSTGLTKTESVLTWYDLTAHNRRLLDSKCNRYFFVENPKEIKIENAPEQTIELKMHPEFKEKSSRKFKTKDKFYVTEKDFIEFKDGKIYRLMDCLNFTKKKRSFFFDSLEHEKYRNSGEKIIHWLPVQKDLIKVEVLMPNKELKKGLAEPSVNNLREKDIVQFVRF
;
A
#
# COMPACT_ATOMS: atom_id res chain seq x y z
N ARG A 1 -13.21 14.91 -12.73
CA ARG A 1 -11.90 15.43 -12.28
C ARG A 1 -11.42 14.82 -10.97
N ARG A 2 -12.32 14.24 -10.14
CA ARG A 2 -11.97 13.57 -8.87
C ARG A 2 -11.96 12.04 -8.96
N GLY A 3 -12.07 11.47 -10.17
CA GLY A 3 -12.01 10.02 -10.38
C GLY A 3 -13.27 9.25 -9.93
N PHE A 4 -14.39 9.92 -9.69
CA PHE A 4 -15.66 9.23 -9.43
C PHE A 4 -16.28 8.73 -10.72
N LEU A 5 -16.65 7.46 -10.73
CA LEU A 5 -17.40 6.84 -11.82
C LEU A 5 -18.87 7.26 -11.72
N PRO A 6 -19.55 7.54 -12.86
CA PRO A 6 -21.00 7.81 -12.88
C PRO A 6 -21.81 6.68 -12.25
N GLU A 7 -21.39 5.42 -12.46
CA GLU A 7 -22.02 4.23 -11.90
C GLU A 7 -21.91 4.21 -10.36
N ALA A 8 -20.78 4.65 -9.81
CA ALA A 8 -20.59 4.75 -8.35
C ALA A 8 -21.55 5.74 -7.73
N ILE A 9 -21.75 6.90 -8.39
CA ILE A 9 -22.71 7.92 -7.95
C ILE A 9 -24.13 7.37 -7.99
N LYS A 10 -24.49 6.68 -9.09
CA LYS A 10 -25.80 6.05 -9.24
C LYS A 10 -26.06 4.99 -8.16
N GLU A 11 -25.11 4.08 -7.94
CA GLU A 11 -25.23 3.04 -6.91
C GLU A 11 -25.34 3.66 -5.51
N PHE A 12 -24.54 4.70 -5.23
CA PHE A 12 -24.60 5.41 -3.97
C PHE A 12 -25.98 6.01 -3.73
N VAL A 13 -26.55 6.75 -4.72
CA VAL A 13 -27.89 7.32 -4.62
C VAL A 13 -28.96 6.25 -4.44
N LEU A 14 -28.88 5.14 -5.18
CA LEU A 14 -29.83 4.03 -5.04
C LEU A 14 -29.72 3.36 -3.66
N SER A 15 -28.53 3.27 -3.10
CA SER A 15 -28.31 2.65 -1.77
C SER A 15 -28.90 3.45 -0.62
N THR A 16 -29.09 4.78 -0.81
CA THR A 16 -29.74 5.61 0.23
C THR A 16 -31.24 5.35 0.33
N GLY A 17 -31.85 4.79 -0.73
CA GLY A 17 -33.26 4.47 -0.78
C GLY A 17 -34.19 5.70 -0.73
N LEU A 18 -35.49 5.43 -0.85
CA LEU A 18 -36.55 6.41 -0.58
C LEU A 18 -37.05 6.20 0.84
N THR A 19 -36.41 6.81 1.81
CA THR A 19 -36.82 6.69 3.23
C THR A 19 -37.27 8.03 3.76
N LYS A 20 -38.21 8.03 4.72
CA LYS A 20 -38.62 9.21 5.46
C LYS A 20 -37.69 9.51 6.66
N THR A 21 -36.72 8.63 6.90
CA THR A 21 -35.77 8.78 8.00
C THR A 21 -34.59 9.62 7.54
N GLU A 22 -34.24 10.61 8.32
CA GLU A 22 -33.02 11.39 8.10
C GLU A 22 -31.79 10.49 8.23
N SER A 23 -30.90 10.55 7.25
CA SER A 23 -29.61 9.85 7.25
C SER A 23 -28.48 10.81 6.94
N VAL A 24 -27.38 10.67 7.67
CA VAL A 24 -26.16 11.46 7.40
C VAL A 24 -25.32 10.71 6.39
N LEU A 25 -25.18 11.30 5.21
CA LEU A 25 -24.33 10.77 4.12
C LEU A 25 -23.02 11.52 4.10
N THR A 26 -21.93 10.78 3.98
CA THR A 26 -20.58 11.33 3.97
C THR A 26 -19.88 11.09 2.63
N TRP A 27 -18.83 11.85 2.37
CA TRP A 27 -17.94 11.56 1.23
C TRP A 27 -17.31 10.17 1.32
N TYR A 28 -17.15 9.63 2.53
CA TYR A 28 -16.62 8.28 2.74
C TYR A 28 -17.53 7.23 2.13
N ASP A 29 -18.85 7.36 2.27
CA ASP A 29 -19.82 6.41 1.72
C ASP A 29 -19.76 6.39 0.19
N LEU A 30 -19.74 7.56 -0.46
CA LEU A 30 -19.57 7.67 -1.91
C LEU A 30 -18.20 7.09 -2.36
N THR A 31 -17.13 7.38 -1.64
CA THR A 31 -15.79 6.84 -1.99
C THR A 31 -15.72 5.32 -1.83
N ALA A 32 -16.47 4.73 -0.89
CA ALA A 32 -16.54 3.28 -0.73
C ALA A 32 -17.17 2.60 -1.96
N HIS A 33 -18.30 3.15 -2.48
CA HIS A 33 -18.90 2.67 -3.73
C HIS A 33 -17.93 2.78 -4.91
N ASN A 34 -17.30 3.94 -5.06
CA ASN A 34 -16.36 4.17 -6.16
C ASN A 34 -15.15 3.22 -6.09
N ARG A 35 -14.60 3.01 -4.89
CA ARG A 35 -13.48 2.08 -4.68
C ARG A 35 -13.84 0.66 -5.08
N ARG A 36 -15.02 0.18 -4.68
CA ARG A 36 -15.51 -1.17 -5.05
C ARG A 36 -15.57 -1.37 -6.56
N LEU A 37 -16.08 -0.39 -7.31
CA LEU A 37 -16.17 -0.48 -8.78
C LEU A 37 -14.82 -0.35 -9.47
N LEU A 38 -13.87 0.37 -8.87
CA LEU A 38 -12.53 0.55 -9.42
C LEU A 38 -11.62 -0.64 -9.09
N ASP A 39 -11.85 -1.36 -8.01
CA ASP A 39 -10.94 -2.39 -7.48
C ASP A 39 -10.59 -3.45 -8.54
N SER A 40 -11.58 -3.99 -9.23
CA SER A 40 -11.35 -4.97 -10.30
C SER A 40 -10.58 -4.41 -11.51
N LYS A 41 -10.68 -3.11 -11.76
CA LYS A 41 -10.10 -2.46 -12.93
C LYS A 41 -8.68 -1.97 -12.70
N CYS A 42 -8.34 -1.60 -11.44
CA CYS A 42 -7.07 -1.00 -11.10
C CYS A 42 -5.98 -2.05 -10.84
N ASN A 43 -4.76 -1.74 -11.26
CA ASN A 43 -3.56 -2.41 -10.76
C ASN A 43 -3.12 -1.75 -9.47
N ARG A 44 -2.54 -2.55 -8.57
CA ARG A 44 -2.05 -2.10 -7.28
C ARG A 44 -0.53 -1.98 -7.30
N TYR A 45 -0.03 -0.80 -6.94
CA TYR A 45 1.39 -0.47 -6.92
C TYR A 45 1.87 -0.15 -5.51
N PHE A 46 3.14 -0.35 -5.26
CA PHE A 46 3.78 0.06 -4.02
C PHE A 46 4.24 1.51 -4.12
N PHE A 47 3.87 2.28 -3.12
CA PHE A 47 4.26 3.68 -2.94
C PHE A 47 4.58 3.93 -1.46
N VAL A 48 5.70 4.56 -1.17
CA VAL A 48 6.16 4.90 0.18
C VAL A 48 6.24 6.41 0.29
N GLU A 49 5.33 6.99 1.06
CA GLU A 49 5.31 8.42 1.39
C GLU A 49 6.45 8.74 2.35
N ASN A 50 7.16 9.87 2.13
CA ASN A 50 8.26 10.34 2.96
C ASN A 50 9.21 9.20 3.36
N PRO A 51 9.90 8.55 2.40
CA PRO A 51 10.62 7.30 2.63
C PRO A 51 11.75 7.46 3.64
N LYS A 52 11.80 6.54 4.61
CA LYS A 52 12.91 6.34 5.55
C LYS A 52 13.58 5.00 5.26
N GLU A 53 14.89 5.01 5.11
CA GLU A 53 15.68 3.78 4.96
C GLU A 53 15.79 3.07 6.29
N ILE A 54 15.50 1.77 6.29
CA ILE A 54 15.81 0.86 7.39
C ILE A 54 16.71 -0.25 6.89
N LYS A 55 17.65 -0.69 7.73
CA LYS A 55 18.47 -1.87 7.51
C LYS A 55 18.00 -2.97 8.46
N ILE A 56 17.65 -4.13 7.91
CA ILE A 56 17.24 -5.30 8.69
C ILE A 56 18.41 -6.27 8.71
N GLU A 57 19.08 -6.37 9.85
CA GLU A 57 20.23 -7.26 10.04
C GLU A 57 19.81 -8.73 9.83
N ASN A 58 20.65 -9.50 9.14
CA ASN A 58 20.43 -10.89 8.78
C ASN A 58 19.22 -11.16 7.87
N ALA A 59 18.67 -10.16 7.20
CA ALA A 59 17.63 -10.39 6.20
C ALA A 59 18.18 -11.20 5.03
N PRO A 60 17.47 -12.24 4.56
CA PRO A 60 17.91 -13.03 3.43
C PRO A 60 17.79 -12.24 2.12
N GLU A 61 18.73 -12.48 1.20
CA GLU A 61 18.54 -12.06 -0.19
C GLU A 61 17.47 -12.93 -0.83
N GLN A 62 16.47 -12.32 -1.45
CA GLN A 62 15.38 -13.06 -2.09
C GLN A 62 14.79 -12.30 -3.28
N THR A 63 14.10 -13.04 -4.14
CA THR A 63 13.28 -12.47 -5.20
C THR A 63 11.82 -12.73 -4.86
N ILE A 64 11.06 -11.65 -4.67
CA ILE A 64 9.64 -11.71 -4.30
C ILE A 64 8.83 -11.41 -5.54
N GLU A 65 7.86 -12.24 -5.82
CA GLU A 65 6.90 -12.01 -6.88
C GLU A 65 5.57 -11.54 -6.29
N LEU A 66 5.18 -10.31 -6.64
CA LEU A 66 3.93 -9.70 -6.20
C LEU A 66 2.96 -9.56 -7.37
N LYS A 67 1.73 -10.00 -7.17
CA LYS A 67 0.65 -9.81 -8.15
C LYS A 67 0.23 -8.36 -8.21
N MET A 68 -0.18 -7.89 -9.39
CA MET A 68 -0.78 -6.56 -9.55
C MET A 68 -2.14 -6.43 -8.86
N HIS A 69 -2.79 -7.57 -8.56
CA HIS A 69 -3.99 -7.63 -7.74
C HIS A 69 -4.08 -8.98 -7.02
N PRO A 70 -4.45 -9.03 -5.74
CA PRO A 70 -4.50 -10.29 -4.97
C PRO A 70 -5.58 -11.26 -5.45
N GLU A 71 -6.74 -10.76 -5.87
CA GLU A 71 -7.91 -11.57 -6.24
C GLU A 71 -7.97 -11.91 -7.73
N PHE A 72 -7.45 -11.04 -8.61
CA PHE A 72 -7.51 -11.21 -10.06
C PHE A 72 -6.22 -11.83 -10.58
N LYS A 73 -6.22 -13.16 -10.72
CA LYS A 73 -5.03 -13.95 -11.11
C LYS A 73 -4.58 -13.69 -12.56
N GLU A 74 -5.47 -13.22 -13.42
CA GLU A 74 -5.19 -12.84 -14.80
C GLU A 74 -4.35 -11.57 -14.93
N LYS A 75 -4.29 -10.76 -13.90
CA LYS A 75 -3.40 -9.60 -13.86
C LYS A 75 -1.96 -10.04 -13.68
N SER A 76 -1.06 -9.37 -14.38
CA SER A 76 0.37 -9.64 -14.34
C SER A 76 0.95 -9.55 -12.93
N SER A 77 2.16 -10.02 -12.77
CA SER A 77 2.97 -9.89 -11.55
C SER A 77 4.23 -9.07 -11.81
N ARG A 78 4.87 -8.64 -10.74
CA ARG A 78 6.18 -7.97 -10.76
C ARG A 78 7.11 -8.58 -9.73
N LYS A 79 8.40 -8.47 -9.99
CA LYS A 79 9.43 -9.07 -9.15
C LYS A 79 10.29 -8.01 -8.49
N PHE A 80 10.51 -8.18 -7.19
CA PHE A 80 11.43 -7.37 -6.41
C PHE A 80 12.61 -8.23 -5.96
N LYS A 81 13.82 -7.76 -6.22
CA LYS A 81 15.03 -8.30 -5.60
C LYS A 81 15.25 -7.56 -4.29
N THR A 82 15.28 -8.26 -3.19
CA THR A 82 15.48 -7.67 -1.86
C THR A 82 16.75 -8.17 -1.22
N LYS A 83 17.37 -7.29 -0.44
CA LYS A 83 18.49 -7.55 0.43
C LYS A 83 18.12 -7.15 1.85
N ASP A 84 19.01 -6.45 2.53
CA ASP A 84 18.88 -6.02 3.91
C ASP A 84 18.32 -4.61 4.10
N LYS A 85 18.13 -3.83 3.00
CA LYS A 85 17.73 -2.43 3.06
C LYS A 85 16.38 -2.18 2.41
N PHE A 86 15.52 -1.45 3.12
CA PHE A 86 14.16 -1.17 2.70
C PHE A 86 13.79 0.29 2.98
N TYR A 87 12.96 0.87 2.14
CA TYR A 87 12.24 2.10 2.45
C TYR A 87 10.89 1.78 3.06
N VAL A 88 10.58 2.44 4.16
CA VAL A 88 9.28 2.43 4.83
C VAL A 88 8.77 3.87 4.98
N THR A 89 7.49 4.07 5.26
CA THR A 89 6.99 5.43 5.50
C THR A 89 7.58 6.01 6.78
N GLU A 90 7.80 7.33 6.81
CA GLU A 90 8.24 8.02 8.03
C GLU A 90 7.29 7.78 9.20
N LYS A 91 5.99 7.72 8.93
CA LYS A 91 4.98 7.39 9.94
C LYS A 91 5.21 6.03 10.57
N ASP A 92 5.39 4.98 9.75
CA ASP A 92 5.67 3.63 10.27
C ASP A 92 6.99 3.59 11.02
N PHE A 93 8.02 4.28 10.51
CA PHE A 93 9.33 4.35 11.17
C PHE A 93 9.24 4.91 12.59
N ILE A 94 8.45 5.95 12.81
CA ILE A 94 8.25 6.56 14.15
C ILE A 94 7.44 5.64 15.07
N GLU A 95 6.47 4.90 14.52
CA GLU A 95 5.57 4.03 15.29
C GLU A 95 6.22 2.69 15.73
N PHE A 96 7.40 2.33 15.23
CA PHE A 96 8.05 1.08 15.63
C PHE A 96 8.40 1.03 17.11
N LYS A 97 7.92 0.00 17.80
CA LYS A 97 8.15 -0.28 19.23
C LYS A 97 9.16 -1.41 19.41
N ASP A 98 9.96 -1.35 20.45
CA ASP A 98 10.94 -2.38 20.77
C ASP A 98 10.26 -3.71 21.13
N GLY A 99 10.85 -4.81 20.65
CA GLY A 99 10.40 -6.17 20.94
C GLY A 99 9.14 -6.61 20.19
N LYS A 100 8.54 -5.75 19.37
CA LYS A 100 7.37 -6.10 18.56
C LYS A 100 7.77 -6.68 17.21
N ILE A 101 6.95 -7.61 16.71
CA ILE A 101 7.11 -8.22 15.38
C ILE A 101 6.31 -7.40 14.37
N TYR A 102 6.98 -7.01 13.31
CA TYR A 102 6.42 -6.34 12.14
C TYR A 102 6.60 -7.22 10.91
N ARG A 103 5.74 -7.05 9.91
CA ARG A 103 5.89 -7.74 8.63
C ARG A 103 5.98 -6.73 7.49
N LEU A 104 7.06 -6.81 6.72
CA LEU A 104 7.05 -6.24 5.38
C LEU A 104 6.06 -7.06 4.53
N MET A 105 5.05 -6.40 3.96
CA MET A 105 3.96 -7.05 3.22
C MET A 105 4.51 -8.04 2.19
N ASP A 106 4.03 -9.29 2.24
CA ASP A 106 4.42 -10.37 1.33
C ASP A 106 5.94 -10.63 1.24
N CYS A 107 6.71 -10.21 2.25
CA CYS A 107 8.16 -10.31 2.27
C CYS A 107 8.65 -11.07 3.50
N LEU A 108 8.95 -10.39 4.59
CA LEU A 108 9.56 -10.97 5.77
C LEU A 108 9.04 -10.34 7.07
N ASN A 109 9.25 -11.05 8.17
CA ASN A 109 9.01 -10.56 9.51
C ASN A 109 10.31 -10.02 10.10
N PHE A 110 10.21 -8.96 10.90
CA PHE A 110 11.34 -8.36 11.58
C PHE A 110 10.94 -7.79 12.93
N THR A 111 11.92 -7.60 13.81
CA THR A 111 11.76 -6.97 15.12
C THR A 111 12.64 -5.76 15.25
N LYS A 112 12.19 -4.77 16.04
CA LYS A 112 13.03 -3.63 16.46
C LYS A 112 13.63 -3.93 17.82
N LYS A 113 14.95 -3.66 17.97
CA LYS A 113 15.64 -3.68 19.26
C LYS A 113 16.48 -2.40 19.37
N LYS A 114 16.07 -1.49 20.24
CA LYS A 114 16.67 -0.16 20.37
C LYS A 114 16.64 0.61 19.04
N ARG A 115 17.80 0.81 18.41
CA ARG A 115 17.94 1.54 17.15
C ARG A 115 18.11 0.64 15.92
N SER A 116 18.11 -0.68 16.10
CA SER A 116 18.38 -1.66 15.03
C SER A 116 17.17 -2.53 14.76
N PHE A 117 17.09 -3.03 13.53
CA PHE A 117 16.05 -3.96 13.10
C PHE A 117 16.70 -5.31 12.77
N PHE A 118 16.06 -6.38 13.16
CA PHE A 118 16.57 -7.75 12.99
C PHE A 118 15.55 -8.60 12.28
N PHE A 119 16.02 -9.40 11.34
CA PHE A 119 15.21 -10.43 10.71
C PHE A 119 14.68 -11.41 11.75
N ASP A 120 13.42 -11.80 11.60
CA ASP A 120 12.78 -12.76 12.49
C ASP A 120 12.44 -14.06 11.74
N SER A 121 11.67 -13.99 10.67
CA SER A 121 11.21 -15.15 9.90
C SER A 121 10.59 -14.76 8.56
N LEU A 122 10.33 -15.74 7.70
CA LEU A 122 9.58 -15.53 6.45
C LEU A 122 8.10 -15.90 6.59
N GLU A 123 7.74 -16.71 7.56
CA GLU A 123 6.43 -17.32 7.71
C GLU A 123 5.35 -16.30 8.09
N HIS A 124 4.26 -16.31 7.34
CA HIS A 124 3.13 -15.43 7.61
C HIS A 124 2.41 -15.81 8.92
N GLU A 125 2.36 -17.10 9.27
CA GLU A 125 1.66 -17.56 10.46
C GLU A 125 2.25 -17.01 11.76
N LYS A 126 3.57 -16.90 11.85
CA LYS A 126 4.23 -16.29 13.00
C LYS A 126 3.80 -14.86 13.22
N TYR A 127 3.72 -14.08 12.13
CA TYR A 127 3.18 -12.72 12.17
C TYR A 127 1.70 -12.72 12.59
N ARG A 128 0.89 -13.62 12.01
CA ARG A 128 -0.56 -13.70 12.31
C ARG A 128 -0.85 -13.88 13.79
N ASN A 129 0.00 -14.61 14.50
CA ASN A 129 -0.18 -14.94 15.92
C ASN A 129 0.33 -13.85 16.87
N SER A 130 1.36 -13.08 16.49
CA SER A 130 2.05 -12.16 17.39
C SER A 130 2.50 -10.84 16.76
N GLY A 131 2.11 -10.57 15.52
CA GLY A 131 2.51 -9.37 14.80
C GLY A 131 1.73 -8.12 15.20
N GLU A 132 2.41 -6.97 15.24
CA GLU A 132 1.82 -5.68 15.55
C GLU A 132 1.20 -5.01 14.32
N LYS A 133 1.95 -4.98 13.20
CA LYS A 133 1.54 -4.24 11.99
C LYS A 133 2.20 -4.82 10.74
N ILE A 134 1.45 -4.85 9.62
CA ILE A 134 2.02 -5.06 8.29
C ILE A 134 2.49 -3.71 7.75
N ILE A 135 3.72 -3.64 7.29
CA ILE A 135 4.38 -2.45 6.80
C ILE A 135 4.47 -2.46 5.28
N HIS A 136 4.15 -1.35 4.68
CA HIS A 136 4.37 -1.10 3.27
C HIS A 136 5.82 -0.69 3.02
N TRP A 137 6.42 -1.15 1.94
CA TRP A 137 7.85 -1.01 1.76
C TRP A 137 8.26 -0.97 0.28
N LEU A 138 9.48 -0.53 0.03
CA LEU A 138 10.18 -0.68 -1.24
C LEU A 138 11.62 -1.13 -0.97
N PRO A 139 12.24 -1.95 -1.84
CA PRO A 139 13.67 -2.22 -1.72
C PRO A 139 14.48 -0.96 -2.01
N VAL A 140 15.64 -0.82 -1.37
CA VAL A 140 16.56 0.28 -1.69
C VAL A 140 17.28 -0.05 -3.00
N GLN A 141 16.83 0.60 -4.08
CA GLN A 141 17.36 0.41 -5.44
C GLN A 141 17.33 1.74 -6.22
N LYS A 142 18.08 1.82 -7.32
CA LYS A 142 18.29 3.09 -8.06
C LYS A 142 17.14 3.48 -8.98
N ASP A 143 16.31 2.54 -9.38
CA ASP A 143 15.26 2.70 -10.40
C ASP A 143 13.87 3.00 -9.81
N LEU A 144 13.81 3.35 -8.52
CA LEU A 144 12.57 3.81 -7.89
C LEU A 144 12.13 5.16 -8.48
N ILE A 145 10.82 5.30 -8.65
CA ILE A 145 10.23 6.48 -9.29
C ILE A 145 9.78 7.47 -8.21
N LYS A 146 10.19 8.74 -8.37
CA LYS A 146 9.66 9.83 -7.54
C LYS A 146 8.24 10.14 -7.99
N VAL A 147 7.30 10.12 -7.05
CA VAL A 147 5.86 10.34 -7.31
C VAL A 147 5.32 11.42 -6.39
N GLU A 148 4.49 12.28 -6.96
CA GLU A 148 3.69 13.26 -6.24
C GLU A 148 2.21 12.90 -6.39
N VAL A 149 1.49 12.80 -5.28
CA VAL A 149 0.05 12.48 -5.24
C VAL A 149 -0.71 13.70 -4.73
N LEU A 150 -1.53 14.29 -5.59
CA LEU A 150 -2.42 15.37 -5.21
C LEU A 150 -3.69 14.80 -4.57
N MET A 151 -3.86 15.03 -3.29
CA MET A 151 -5.00 14.57 -2.51
C MET A 151 -6.27 15.42 -2.76
N PRO A 152 -7.48 14.89 -2.48
CA PRO A 152 -8.74 15.66 -2.65
C PRO A 152 -8.80 16.97 -1.83
N ASN A 153 -8.08 17.03 -0.71
CA ASN A 153 -7.94 18.21 0.15
C ASN A 153 -6.89 19.23 -0.35
N LYS A 154 -6.32 19.01 -1.56
CA LYS A 154 -5.23 19.78 -2.18
C LYS A 154 -3.85 19.58 -1.54
N GLU A 155 -3.71 18.70 -0.57
CA GLU A 155 -2.41 18.32 -0.03
C GLU A 155 -1.60 17.58 -1.10
N LEU A 156 -0.32 17.90 -1.23
CA LEU A 156 0.60 17.20 -2.13
C LEU A 156 1.48 16.25 -1.32
N LYS A 157 1.27 14.97 -1.51
CA LYS A 157 2.08 13.92 -0.88
C LYS A 157 3.19 13.48 -1.81
N LYS A 158 4.40 13.38 -1.27
CA LYS A 158 5.60 13.02 -2.04
C LYS A 158 6.18 11.70 -1.53
N GLY A 159 6.72 10.92 -2.45
CA GLY A 159 7.32 9.65 -2.07
C GLY A 159 8.01 8.93 -3.22
N LEU A 160 8.33 7.67 -2.97
CA LEU A 160 8.90 6.75 -3.95
C LEU A 160 7.89 5.67 -4.29
N ALA A 161 7.86 5.29 -5.56
CA ALA A 161 7.08 4.16 -6.06
C ALA A 161 7.98 3.13 -6.75
N GLU A 162 7.45 1.95 -6.92
CA GLU A 162 8.11 0.86 -7.63
C GLU A 162 8.36 1.20 -9.12
N PRO A 163 9.37 0.58 -9.76
CA PRO A 163 9.75 0.90 -11.15
C PRO A 163 8.64 0.67 -12.16
N SER A 164 7.72 -0.27 -11.93
CA SER A 164 6.62 -0.56 -12.85
C SER A 164 5.65 0.61 -13.06
N VAL A 165 5.64 1.59 -12.13
CA VAL A 165 4.88 2.84 -12.26
C VAL A 165 5.32 3.65 -13.50
N ASN A 166 6.57 3.49 -13.96
CA ASN A 166 7.06 4.16 -15.17
C ASN A 166 6.32 3.76 -16.47
N ASN A 167 5.61 2.63 -16.45
CA ASN A 167 4.81 2.15 -17.58
C ASN A 167 3.41 2.76 -17.64
N LEU A 168 3.01 3.54 -16.65
CA LEU A 168 1.72 4.21 -16.60
C LEU A 168 1.62 5.33 -17.64
N ARG A 169 0.44 5.48 -18.19
CA ARG A 169 0.11 6.54 -19.15
C ARG A 169 -0.84 7.54 -18.50
N GLU A 170 -0.92 8.70 -19.08
CA GLU A 170 -1.92 9.69 -18.70
C GLU A 170 -3.33 9.09 -18.74
N LYS A 171 -4.13 9.33 -17.70
CA LYS A 171 -5.47 8.81 -17.45
C LYS A 171 -5.54 7.35 -16.97
N ASP A 172 -4.44 6.64 -16.79
CA ASP A 172 -4.48 5.34 -16.15
C ASP A 172 -4.99 5.49 -14.71
N ILE A 173 -5.87 4.55 -14.32
CA ILE A 173 -6.40 4.50 -12.96
C ILE A 173 -5.67 3.41 -12.21
N VAL A 174 -5.05 3.79 -11.11
CA VAL A 174 -4.22 2.90 -10.30
C VAL A 174 -4.58 3.01 -8.82
N GLN A 175 -4.19 2.02 -8.04
CA GLN A 175 -4.29 2.04 -6.59
C GLN A 175 -2.89 1.94 -5.98
N PHE A 176 -2.53 2.89 -5.15
CA PHE A 176 -1.41 2.70 -4.24
C PHE A 176 -1.89 1.93 -3.01
N VAL A 177 -1.22 0.82 -2.73
CA VAL A 177 -1.61 -0.07 -1.63
C VAL A 177 -1.39 0.63 -0.29
N ARG A 178 -2.39 0.61 0.60
CA ARG A 178 -2.34 1.23 1.94
C ARG A 178 -2.05 2.74 1.96
N PHE A 179 -2.42 3.41 0.90
CA PHE A 179 -2.30 4.86 0.79
C PHE A 179 -3.66 5.54 0.86
#